data_babe5a51fe643d7af74d9338ef63b7fb
#
_entry.id   babe5a51fe643d7af74d9338ef63b7fb
#
_cell.length_a   1.000
_cell.length_b   1.000
_cell.length_c   1.000
_cell.angle_alpha   90.00
_cell.angle_beta   90.00
_cell.angle_gamma   90.00
#
_symmetry.space_group_name_H-M   'P 1'
#
loop_
_entity.id
_entity.type
_entity.pdbx_description
1 polymer ?
#
loop_
_entity_poly.entity_id
_entity_poly.type
_entity_poly.pdbx_seq_one_letter_code
_entity_poly.pdbx_strand_id
1 'polypeptide(L)'
;FAEDLKKVGKFKDWEVMIMGGTSGKVCFAQSTPVLQAPKTNKRDARLFITFRPNEKISNEISTTAGYEFNKNNSVLATSGNNKFKFDIKQQGFAWMTSNKKENIMVKVMKKGSRIMVAGYNEKGSQTIDHYSLLGFTKAYNTAKKACS
;
A
#
# COMPACT_ATOMS: atom_id res chain seq x y z
N PHE A 1 10.61 21.78 2.71
CA PHE A 1 10.59 21.75 1.26
C PHE A 1 10.37 20.33 0.76
N ALA A 2 9.99 20.25 -0.49
CA ALA A 2 9.64 18.97 -1.08
C ALA A 2 10.88 18.14 -1.43
N GLU A 3 10.81 16.85 -1.19
CA GLU A 3 11.79 15.92 -1.70
C GLU A 3 11.48 15.61 -3.16
N ASP A 4 12.50 15.28 -3.92
CA ASP A 4 12.32 14.94 -5.32
C ASP A 4 11.60 13.61 -5.44
N LEU A 5 10.44 13.63 -6.09
CA LEU A 5 9.67 12.44 -6.39
C LEU A 5 9.79 12.13 -7.87
N LYS A 6 10.23 10.92 -8.18
CA LYS A 6 10.51 10.53 -9.56
C LYS A 6 9.82 9.20 -9.88
N LYS A 7 9.10 9.17 -10.99
CA LYS A 7 8.50 7.94 -11.49
C LYS A 7 9.57 7.15 -12.25
N VAL A 8 9.78 5.91 -11.84
CA VAL A 8 10.76 5.01 -12.47
C VAL A 8 10.09 4.18 -13.56
N GLY A 9 8.85 3.79 -13.37
CA GLY A 9 8.15 2.99 -14.35
C GLY A 9 6.73 2.69 -13.95
N LYS A 10 5.99 2.14 -14.90
CA LYS A 10 4.63 1.65 -14.68
C LYS A 10 4.52 0.26 -15.29
N PHE A 11 4.03 -0.70 -14.50
CA PHE A 11 3.89 -2.09 -14.90
C PHE A 11 2.44 -2.50 -14.66
N LYS A 12 1.64 -2.47 -15.72
CA LYS A 12 0.20 -2.72 -15.65
C LYS A 12 -0.45 -1.78 -14.62
N ASP A 13 -0.97 -2.31 -13.53
CA ASP A 13 -1.72 -1.53 -12.54
C ASP A 13 -0.86 -1.01 -11.37
N TRP A 14 0.47 -1.14 -11.48
CA TRP A 14 1.39 -0.71 -10.44
C TRP A 14 2.45 0.25 -10.97
N GLU A 15 2.75 1.29 -10.20
CA GLU A 15 3.79 2.27 -10.52
C GLU A 15 4.93 2.17 -9.52
N VAL A 16 6.15 2.48 -9.98
CA VAL A 16 7.33 2.53 -9.12
C VAL A 16 7.82 3.95 -9.03
N MET A 17 8.01 4.41 -7.80
CA MET A 17 8.46 5.77 -7.51
C MET A 17 9.71 5.73 -6.65
N ILE A 18 10.57 6.72 -6.85
CA ILE A 18 11.72 6.96 -6.00
C ILE A 18 11.60 8.36 -5.45
N MET A 19 11.79 8.49 -4.14
CA MET A 19 11.84 9.77 -3.45
C MET A 19 13.23 9.93 -2.88
N GLY A 20 13.90 11.04 -3.19
CA GLY A 20 15.21 11.35 -2.66
C GLY A 20 15.19 12.62 -1.86
N GLY A 21 16.19 12.81 -1.01
CA GLY A 21 16.28 14.02 -0.21
C GLY A 21 17.32 13.86 0.87
N THR A 22 17.31 14.76 1.84
CA THR A 22 18.27 14.75 2.94
C THR A 22 18.13 13.54 3.85
N SER A 23 16.94 12.94 3.90
CA SER A 23 16.66 11.75 4.70
C SER A 23 17.04 10.45 3.99
N GLY A 24 17.54 10.54 2.75
CA GLY A 24 17.95 9.38 1.99
C GLY A 24 16.91 8.94 0.97
N LYS A 25 17.24 7.87 0.26
CA LYS A 25 16.40 7.35 -0.82
C LYS A 25 15.29 6.48 -0.26
N VAL A 26 14.08 6.67 -0.78
CA VAL A 26 12.91 5.85 -0.48
C VAL A 26 12.34 5.38 -1.81
N CYS A 27 12.11 4.08 -1.95
CA CYS A 27 11.56 3.49 -3.17
C CYS A 27 10.28 2.77 -2.84
N PHE A 28 9.25 2.95 -3.67
CA PHE A 28 7.99 2.27 -3.40
C PHE A 28 7.24 1.92 -4.68
N ALA A 29 6.46 0.86 -4.58
CA ALA A 29 5.48 0.50 -5.59
C ALA A 29 4.11 0.91 -5.06
N GLN A 30 3.26 1.45 -5.92
CA GLN A 30 1.93 1.90 -5.53
C GLN A 30 0.89 1.53 -6.57
N SER A 31 -0.34 1.40 -6.12
CA SER A 31 -1.48 1.17 -6.99
C SER A 31 -2.69 1.93 -6.49
N THR A 32 -3.58 2.27 -7.41
CA THR A 32 -4.89 2.82 -7.08
C THR A 32 -5.95 1.74 -7.32
N PRO A 33 -7.09 1.78 -6.61
CA PRO A 33 -8.09 0.73 -6.78
C PRO A 33 -8.70 0.72 -8.16
N VAL A 34 -9.02 -0.48 -8.65
CA VAL A 34 -9.76 -0.65 -9.90
C VAL A 34 -11.26 -0.63 -9.67
N LEU A 35 -11.68 -0.82 -8.43
CA LEU A 35 -13.09 -0.79 -8.05
C LEU A 35 -13.19 -0.31 -6.60
N GLN A 36 -14.12 0.58 -6.33
CA GLN A 36 -14.37 1.10 -4.99
C GLN A 36 -15.83 0.91 -4.60
N ALA A 37 -16.07 0.57 -3.33
CA ALA A 37 -17.40 0.52 -2.76
C ALA A 37 -17.44 1.38 -1.49
N PRO A 38 -18.44 2.23 -1.31
CA PRO A 38 -19.55 2.50 -2.24
C PRO A 38 -19.10 3.25 -3.50
N LYS A 39 -19.77 3.00 -4.60
CA LYS A 39 -19.40 3.59 -5.90
C LYS A 39 -19.70 5.07 -6.02
N THR A 40 -20.56 5.59 -5.16
CA THR A 40 -21.05 6.97 -5.24
C THR A 40 -20.03 8.01 -4.83
N ASN A 41 -19.02 7.63 -4.05
CA ASN A 41 -17.99 8.55 -3.58
C ASN A 41 -16.61 8.02 -3.98
N LYS A 42 -16.08 8.60 -5.05
CA LYS A 42 -14.73 8.26 -5.48
C LYS A 42 -13.73 8.85 -4.51
N ARG A 43 -12.83 8.02 -3.99
CA ARG A 43 -11.85 8.42 -2.99
C ARG A 43 -10.43 8.23 -3.52
N ASP A 44 -9.50 9.04 -3.03
CA ASP A 44 -8.09 8.91 -3.37
C ASP A 44 -7.46 7.84 -2.46
N ALA A 45 -7.65 6.58 -2.83
CA ALA A 45 -7.12 5.44 -2.09
C ALA A 45 -5.88 4.89 -2.78
N ARG A 46 -4.93 4.38 -2.00
CA ARG A 46 -3.69 3.81 -2.52
C ARG A 46 -3.17 2.72 -1.62
N LEU A 47 -2.45 1.79 -2.21
CA LEU A 47 -1.73 0.72 -1.52
C LEU A 47 -0.26 0.84 -1.90
N PHE A 48 0.63 0.81 -0.89
CA PHE A 48 2.06 1.02 -1.06
C PHE A 48 2.87 -0.13 -0.50
N ILE A 49 3.97 -0.47 -1.19
CA ILE A 49 5.03 -1.30 -0.62
C ILE A 49 6.32 -0.49 -0.71
N THR A 50 6.95 -0.22 0.42
CA THR A 50 8.01 0.77 0.55
C THR A 50 9.30 0.16 1.07
N PHE A 51 10.43 0.66 0.53
CA PHE A 51 11.78 0.33 0.95
C PHE A 51 12.46 1.60 1.43
N ARG A 52 13.01 1.57 2.66
CA ARG A 52 13.72 2.69 3.29
C ARG A 52 15.09 2.21 3.75
N PRO A 53 16.08 2.15 2.83
CA PRO A 53 17.37 1.55 3.17
C PRO A 53 18.10 2.25 4.32
N ASN A 54 17.98 3.58 4.43
CA ASN A 54 18.64 4.31 5.51
C ASN A 54 18.08 3.96 6.89
N GLU A 55 16.86 3.48 6.95
CA GLU A 55 16.21 3.05 8.19
C GLU A 55 16.21 1.52 8.33
N LYS A 56 16.83 0.82 7.38
CA LYS A 56 16.87 -0.65 7.32
C LYS A 56 15.47 -1.25 7.28
N ILE A 57 14.56 -0.59 6.56
CA ILE A 57 13.18 -1.03 6.40
C ILE A 57 12.98 -1.57 5.00
N SER A 58 12.41 -2.77 4.91
CA SER A 58 12.03 -3.42 3.66
C SER A 58 10.61 -3.93 3.78
N ASN A 59 9.86 -3.88 2.67
CA ASN A 59 8.51 -4.43 2.61
C ASN A 59 7.54 -3.76 3.59
N GLU A 60 7.69 -2.45 3.82
CA GLU A 60 6.71 -1.72 4.61
C GLU A 60 5.44 -1.57 3.77
N ILE A 61 4.34 -2.11 4.27
CA ILE A 61 3.06 -2.05 3.56
C ILE A 61 2.15 -1.05 4.26
N SER A 62 1.64 -0.10 3.49
CA SER A 62 0.75 0.93 4.00
C SER A 62 -0.36 1.21 3.00
N THR A 63 -1.43 1.83 3.48
CA THR A 63 -2.58 2.15 2.64
C THR A 63 -3.25 3.43 3.11
N THR A 64 -3.89 4.13 2.17
CA THR A 64 -4.79 5.24 2.47
C THR A 64 -6.12 4.95 1.80
N ALA A 65 -7.19 5.46 2.38
CA ALA A 65 -8.53 5.27 1.81
C ALA A 65 -9.18 6.59 1.39
N GLY A 66 -8.45 7.71 1.56
CA GLY A 66 -8.97 9.04 1.26
C GLY A 66 -9.74 9.67 2.41
N TYR A 67 -9.59 9.15 3.62
CA TYR A 67 -10.22 9.70 4.83
C TYR A 67 -9.40 9.28 6.06
N GLU A 68 -9.70 9.89 7.21
CA GLU A 68 -9.11 9.47 8.48
C GLU A 68 -9.78 8.20 8.96
N PHE A 69 -8.99 7.18 9.27
CA PHE A 69 -9.51 5.89 9.70
C PHE A 69 -10.11 5.95 11.10
N ASN A 70 -11.18 5.18 11.30
CA ASN A 70 -11.79 4.98 12.61
C ASN A 70 -10.80 4.28 13.53
N LYS A 71 -10.62 4.82 14.73
CA LYS A 71 -9.65 4.27 15.70
C LYS A 71 -10.05 2.91 16.25
N ASN A 72 -11.33 2.58 16.20
CA ASN A 72 -11.86 1.36 16.83
C ASN A 72 -11.95 0.17 15.88
N ASN A 73 -11.67 0.36 14.60
CA ASN A 73 -11.81 -0.70 13.61
C ASN A 73 -10.49 -0.92 12.88
N SER A 74 -10.09 -2.18 12.75
CA SER A 74 -8.90 -2.52 11.96
C SER A 74 -9.14 -2.27 10.48
N VAL A 75 -8.09 -1.86 9.78
CA VAL A 75 -8.07 -1.89 8.33
C VAL A 75 -7.63 -3.31 7.96
N LEU A 76 -8.35 -3.95 7.04
CA LEU A 76 -8.14 -5.35 6.72
C LEU A 76 -7.93 -5.54 5.22
N ALA A 77 -6.81 -6.16 4.86
CA ALA A 77 -6.55 -6.56 3.48
C ALA A 77 -6.81 -8.05 3.34
N THR A 78 -7.50 -8.44 2.27
CA THR A 78 -7.89 -9.83 2.04
C THR A 78 -7.57 -10.23 0.60
N SER A 79 -6.89 -11.37 0.44
CA SER A 79 -6.64 -11.97 -0.86
C SER A 79 -6.88 -13.47 -0.71
N GLY A 80 -7.93 -13.99 -1.35
CA GLY A 80 -8.35 -15.37 -1.15
C GLY A 80 -8.67 -15.61 0.32
N ASN A 81 -8.02 -16.60 0.93
CA ASN A 81 -8.21 -16.94 2.34
C ASN A 81 -7.22 -16.20 3.25
N ASN A 82 -6.37 -15.36 2.70
CA ASN A 82 -5.34 -14.66 3.48
C ASN A 82 -5.85 -13.30 3.93
N LYS A 83 -5.67 -12.99 5.21
CA LYS A 83 -6.12 -11.74 5.82
C LYS A 83 -4.97 -11.07 6.56
N PHE A 84 -4.85 -9.76 6.39
CA PHE A 84 -3.77 -8.98 7.00
C PHE A 84 -4.37 -7.73 7.63
N LYS A 85 -4.02 -7.47 8.90
CA LYS A 85 -4.52 -6.30 9.63
C LYS A 85 -3.51 -5.15 9.59
N PHE A 86 -4.02 -3.95 9.43
CA PHE A 86 -3.25 -2.71 9.48
C PHE A 86 -3.75 -1.96 10.72
N ASP A 87 -3.07 -2.12 11.84
CA ASP A 87 -3.54 -1.61 13.13
C ASP A 87 -2.90 -0.29 13.57
N ILE A 88 -1.82 0.13 12.92
CA ILE A 88 -1.24 1.45 13.17
C ILE A 88 -1.93 2.42 12.21
N LYS A 89 -2.67 3.38 12.77
CA LYS A 89 -3.42 4.37 11.98
C LYS A 89 -3.04 5.77 12.40
N GLN A 90 -2.63 6.58 11.43
CA GLN A 90 -2.20 7.95 11.71
C GLN A 90 -2.30 8.79 10.43
N GLN A 91 -2.92 9.95 10.54
CA GLN A 91 -2.96 10.94 9.45
C GLN A 91 -3.48 10.39 8.12
N GLY A 92 -4.50 9.54 8.20
CA GLY A 92 -5.13 8.98 7.00
C GLY A 92 -4.40 7.77 6.41
N PHE A 93 -3.32 7.33 7.05
CA PHE A 93 -2.59 6.13 6.65
C PHE A 93 -2.78 5.02 7.66
N ALA A 94 -2.68 3.78 7.18
CA ALA A 94 -2.66 2.60 8.02
C ALA A 94 -1.46 1.74 7.66
N TRP A 95 -0.79 1.18 8.68
CA TRP A 95 0.39 0.32 8.53
C TRP A 95 0.19 -0.99 9.28
N MET A 96 0.90 -2.01 8.81
CA MET A 96 0.99 -3.27 9.53
C MET A 96 2.03 -3.15 10.65
N THR A 97 1.83 -3.91 11.72
CA THR A 97 2.73 -3.88 12.89
C THR A 97 3.87 -4.89 12.82
N SER A 98 3.79 -5.85 11.90
CA SER A 98 4.73 -6.97 11.84
C SER A 98 5.38 -7.08 10.47
N ASN A 99 6.70 -6.92 10.42
CA ASN A 99 7.44 -7.10 9.17
C ASN A 99 7.39 -8.56 8.70
N LYS A 100 7.31 -9.51 9.63
CA LYS A 100 7.12 -10.91 9.27
C LYS A 100 5.83 -11.11 8.47
N LYS A 101 4.74 -10.48 8.91
CA LYS A 101 3.45 -10.57 8.19
C LYS A 101 3.48 -9.79 6.88
N GLU A 102 4.21 -8.68 6.83
CA GLU A 102 4.40 -7.95 5.58
C GLU A 102 5.12 -8.82 4.54
N ASN A 103 6.15 -9.55 4.98
CA ASN A 103 6.85 -10.45 4.08
C ASN A 103 5.95 -11.56 3.54
N ILE A 104 5.05 -12.07 4.38
CA ILE A 104 4.06 -13.07 3.95
C ILE A 104 3.09 -12.44 2.95
N MET A 105 2.63 -11.23 3.23
CA MET A 105 1.70 -10.52 2.35
C MET A 105 2.31 -10.28 0.96
N VAL A 106 3.59 -9.91 0.91
CA VAL A 106 4.29 -9.76 -0.37
C VAL A 106 4.24 -11.05 -1.18
N LYS A 107 4.46 -12.20 -0.55
CA LYS A 107 4.40 -13.50 -1.23
C LYS A 107 3.00 -13.80 -1.75
N VAL A 108 1.99 -13.49 -0.95
CA VAL A 108 0.58 -13.65 -1.35
C VAL A 108 0.26 -12.76 -2.53
N MET A 109 0.71 -11.50 -2.50
CA MET A 109 0.47 -10.55 -3.58
C MET A 109 1.15 -10.96 -4.89
N LYS A 110 2.33 -11.57 -4.81
CA LYS A 110 3.03 -12.05 -6.02
C LYS A 110 2.26 -13.16 -6.73
N LYS A 111 1.50 -13.96 -5.99
CA LYS A 111 0.77 -15.10 -6.53
C LYS A 111 -0.69 -14.80 -6.84
N GLY A 112 -1.22 -13.75 -6.24
CA GLY A 112 -2.63 -13.41 -6.37
C GLY A 112 -2.95 -12.56 -7.58
N SER A 113 -4.23 -12.41 -7.85
CA SER A 113 -4.71 -11.55 -8.94
C SER A 113 -5.37 -10.28 -8.43
N ARG A 114 -5.84 -10.28 -7.17
CA ARG A 114 -6.57 -9.15 -6.60
C ARG A 114 -6.44 -9.17 -5.08
N ILE A 115 -6.45 -7.98 -4.48
CA ILE A 115 -6.50 -7.83 -3.04
C ILE A 115 -7.52 -6.74 -2.71
N MET A 116 -8.35 -6.99 -1.68
CA MET A 116 -9.33 -6.04 -1.21
C MET A 116 -8.86 -5.41 0.10
N VAL A 117 -9.07 -4.10 0.23
CA VAL A 117 -8.76 -3.40 1.48
C VAL A 117 -10.06 -2.80 2.02
N ALA A 118 -10.46 -3.25 3.19
CA ALA A 118 -11.64 -2.74 3.88
C ALA A 118 -11.22 -1.82 5.01
N GLY A 119 -11.82 -0.66 5.07
CA GLY A 119 -11.58 0.31 6.13
C GLY A 119 -12.88 0.93 6.60
N TYR A 120 -12.80 1.67 7.70
CA TYR A 120 -13.96 2.37 8.27
C TYR A 120 -13.57 3.82 8.49
N ASN A 121 -14.44 4.75 8.10
CA ASN A 121 -14.22 6.16 8.36
C ASN A 121 -14.59 6.50 9.80
N GLU A 122 -14.39 7.74 10.20
CA GLU A 122 -14.65 8.17 11.57
C GLU A 122 -16.11 8.06 11.98
N LYS A 123 -17.03 8.09 11.01
CA LYS A 123 -18.46 7.90 11.25
C LYS A 123 -18.85 6.43 11.37
N GLY A 124 -17.91 5.52 11.14
CA GLY A 124 -18.18 4.09 11.22
C GLY A 124 -18.67 3.46 9.92
N SER A 125 -18.63 4.20 8.81
CA SER A 125 -19.02 3.67 7.51
C SER A 125 -17.88 2.88 6.89
N GLN A 126 -18.17 1.71 6.37
CA GLN A 126 -17.20 0.84 5.74
C GLN A 126 -16.98 1.20 4.27
N THR A 127 -15.74 1.17 3.84
CA THR A 127 -15.39 1.24 2.42
C THR A 127 -14.58 0.01 2.05
N ILE A 128 -14.65 -0.39 0.78
CA ILE A 128 -13.87 -1.50 0.26
C ILE A 128 -13.21 -1.04 -1.03
N ASP A 129 -11.90 -1.22 -1.11
CA ASP A 129 -11.12 -0.90 -2.29
C ASP A 129 -10.53 -2.18 -2.86
N HIS A 130 -10.75 -2.42 -4.14
CA HIS A 130 -10.22 -3.58 -4.84
C HIS A 130 -9.01 -3.16 -5.65
N TYR A 131 -7.87 -3.79 -5.37
CA TYR A 131 -6.62 -3.53 -6.10
C TYR A 131 -6.29 -4.71 -6.99
N SER A 132 -5.98 -4.42 -8.24
CA SER A 132 -5.44 -5.42 -9.16
C SER A 132 -3.99 -5.72 -8.77
N LEU A 133 -3.58 -6.97 -8.87
CA LEU A 133 -2.18 -7.36 -8.65
C LEU A 133 -1.42 -7.58 -9.95
N LEU A 134 -2.03 -7.21 -11.10
CA LEU A 134 -1.33 -7.27 -12.38
C LEU A 134 -0.17 -6.27 -12.38
N GLY A 135 1.03 -6.79 -12.62
CA GLY A 135 2.24 -5.97 -12.63
C GLY A 135 2.91 -5.81 -11.26
N PHE A 136 2.30 -6.33 -10.20
CA PHE A 136 2.83 -6.17 -8.85
C PHE A 136 4.24 -6.74 -8.71
N THR A 137 4.47 -7.98 -9.15
CA THR A 137 5.78 -8.64 -8.97
C THR A 137 6.90 -7.85 -9.63
N LYS A 138 6.67 -7.38 -10.86
CA LYS A 138 7.68 -6.60 -11.58
C LYS A 138 7.91 -5.24 -10.92
N ALA A 139 6.84 -4.58 -10.49
CA ALA A 139 6.94 -3.30 -9.79
C ALA A 139 7.68 -3.46 -8.46
N TYR A 140 7.35 -4.50 -7.70
CA TYR A 140 8.01 -4.81 -6.45
C TYR A 140 9.51 -5.02 -6.64
N ASN A 141 9.88 -5.87 -7.61
CA ASN A 141 11.29 -6.15 -7.88
C ASN A 141 12.05 -4.90 -8.34
N THR A 142 11.40 -4.06 -9.13
CA THR A 142 12.00 -2.81 -9.61
C THR A 142 12.24 -1.83 -8.45
N ALA A 143 11.27 -1.68 -7.56
CA ALA A 143 11.41 -0.81 -6.39
C ALA A 143 12.51 -1.33 -5.45
N LYS A 144 12.53 -2.63 -5.21
CA LYS A 144 13.53 -3.25 -4.36
C LYS A 144 14.94 -3.03 -4.91
N LYS A 145 15.12 -3.24 -6.21
CA LYS A 145 16.41 -3.05 -6.87
C LYS A 145 16.87 -1.59 -6.84
N ALA A 146 15.92 -0.66 -7.00
CA ALA A 146 16.25 0.77 -7.00
C ALA A 146 16.80 1.24 -5.66
N CYS A 147 16.44 0.56 -4.58
CA CYS A 147 16.89 0.86 -3.22
C CYS A 147 17.88 -0.17 -2.64
N SER A 148 18.44 -0.97 -3.49
CA SER A 148 19.48 -1.92 -3.04
C SER A 148 20.88 -1.38 -3.24
#